data_f5f072cc60eb214e25f67a8a9af25cd9
#
_entry.id   f5f072cc60eb214e25f67a8a9af25cd9
#
_cell.length_a   1.000
_cell.length_b   1.000
_cell.length_c   1.000
_cell.angle_alpha   90.00
_cell.angle_beta   90.00
_cell.angle_gamma   90.00
#
_symmetry.space_group_name_H-M   'P 1'
#
loop_
_entity.id
_entity.type
_entity.pdbx_description
1 polymer ?
#
loop_
_entity_poly.entity_id
_entity_poly.type
_entity_poly.pdbx_seq_one_letter_code
_entity_poly.pdbx_strand_id
1 'polypeptide(L)'
;MPAQSFNAFCPDWATALLNGFSQIFLQRHPLCGLLCLLAILIGAPAQLGGALLGALAGLLTAQRRGYAKADRQAGLFSYNGVLLGLLLSLYLPWSALLPPLIIAAAGLSAILTQQWLKRARQPHSLPAYTAPFVGLGWLLLSLMQPQVPLLPAAPELSLPSLLGGLLQGLGQIMFLGQPLAGLLIFLGLLLANRRAATWALIGSACGLALALWQQQQGQALLGLGGYNSALAALALGQQVRAPWRPLAGIFLALLITPGIVSLGLAPLTAPFVIACWLVHAATRILDRTPRDNTPCAPPASPPRLR
;
A
#
# COMPACT_ATOMS: atom_id res chain seq x y z
N MET A 1 -17.79 -5.72 14.72
CA MET A 1 -18.70 -6.77 14.25
C MET A 1 -19.74 -6.36 13.18
N PRO A 2 -19.64 -5.35 12.34
CA PRO A 2 -20.61 -5.11 11.26
C PRO A 2 -20.20 -5.65 9.89
N ALA A 3 -18.96 -6.12 9.69
CA ALA A 3 -18.50 -6.57 8.37
C ALA A 3 -19.10 -7.91 7.89
N GLN A 4 -19.64 -8.75 8.81
CA GLN A 4 -20.21 -10.04 8.43
C GLN A 4 -21.60 -9.93 7.78
N SER A 5 -22.36 -8.86 8.06
CA SER A 5 -23.69 -8.69 7.51
C SER A 5 -23.71 -8.24 6.04
N PHE A 6 -22.70 -7.45 5.62
CA PHE A 6 -22.61 -6.98 4.24
C PHE A 6 -22.15 -8.08 3.26
N ASN A 7 -21.30 -9.02 3.71
CA ASN A 7 -20.87 -10.14 2.92
C ASN A 7 -22.01 -11.12 2.55
N ALA A 8 -23.12 -11.11 3.27
CA ALA A 8 -24.27 -11.95 2.98
C ALA A 8 -25.09 -11.46 1.76
N PHE A 9 -24.99 -10.18 1.41
CA PHE A 9 -25.73 -9.58 0.28
C PHE A 9 -24.88 -9.37 -0.98
N CYS A 10 -23.55 -9.45 -0.88
CA CYS A 10 -22.67 -9.19 -2.00
C CYS A 10 -22.18 -10.50 -2.64
N PRO A 11 -22.32 -10.71 -3.96
CA PRO A 11 -21.79 -11.90 -4.63
C PRO A 11 -20.27 -12.04 -4.38
N ASP A 12 -19.79 -13.27 -4.23
CA ASP A 12 -18.37 -13.58 -3.95
C ASP A 12 -17.38 -12.86 -4.88
N TRP A 13 -17.72 -12.74 -6.16
CA TRP A 13 -16.85 -12.07 -7.14
C TRP A 13 -16.82 -10.54 -6.95
N ALA A 14 -17.94 -9.93 -6.57
CA ALA A 14 -18.01 -8.49 -6.31
C ALA A 14 -17.24 -8.14 -5.03
N THR A 15 -17.38 -8.97 -3.99
CA THR A 15 -16.60 -8.86 -2.75
C THR A 15 -15.09 -8.95 -3.05
N ALA A 16 -14.67 -9.93 -3.87
CA ALA A 16 -13.27 -10.10 -4.26
C ALA A 16 -12.74 -8.90 -5.05
N LEU A 17 -13.55 -8.35 -5.96
CA LEU A 17 -13.20 -7.19 -6.77
C LEU A 17 -13.02 -5.95 -5.88
N LEU A 18 -14.04 -5.63 -5.05
CA LEU A 18 -14.00 -4.46 -4.15
C LEU A 18 -12.86 -4.58 -3.12
N ASN A 19 -12.64 -5.78 -2.58
CA ASN A 19 -11.50 -6.02 -1.70
C ASN A 19 -10.16 -5.83 -2.42
N GLY A 20 -10.08 -6.00 -3.74
CA GLY A 20 -8.90 -5.67 -4.53
C GLY A 20 -8.51 -4.18 -4.41
N PHE A 21 -9.49 -3.28 -4.41
CA PHE A 21 -9.26 -1.85 -4.22
C PHE A 21 -8.89 -1.51 -2.78
N SER A 22 -9.60 -2.05 -1.79
CA SER A 22 -9.28 -1.79 -0.38
C SER A 22 -7.96 -2.45 0.07
N GLN A 23 -7.53 -3.53 -0.59
CA GLN A 23 -6.28 -4.22 -0.28
C GLN A 23 -5.03 -3.40 -0.64
N ILE A 24 -5.15 -2.37 -1.50
CA ILE A 24 -4.08 -1.38 -1.71
C ILE A 24 -3.67 -0.75 -0.38
N PHE A 25 -4.65 -0.53 0.50
CA PHE A 25 -4.49 -0.02 1.86
C PHE A 25 -4.48 -1.13 2.92
N LEU A 26 -4.21 -2.37 2.52
CA LEU A 26 -4.14 -3.54 3.41
C LEU A 26 -5.44 -3.77 4.21
N GLN A 27 -6.59 -3.36 3.66
CA GLN A 27 -7.91 -3.57 4.26
C GLN A 27 -8.68 -4.65 3.49
N ARG A 28 -9.49 -5.42 4.21
CA ARG A 28 -10.42 -6.42 3.64
C ARG A 28 -11.84 -5.96 3.90
N HIS A 29 -12.25 -4.88 3.24
CA HIS A 29 -13.52 -4.24 3.50
C HIS A 29 -14.16 -3.74 2.19
N PRO A 30 -15.26 -4.36 1.72
CA PRO A 30 -15.86 -4.03 0.42
C PRO A 30 -16.29 -2.56 0.29
N LEU A 31 -16.88 -1.97 1.36
CA LEU A 31 -17.26 -0.54 1.34
C LEU A 31 -16.04 0.39 1.24
N CYS A 32 -14.91 0.04 1.88
CA CYS A 32 -13.67 0.76 1.68
C CYS A 32 -13.23 0.67 0.22
N GLY A 33 -13.31 -0.52 -0.39
CA GLY A 33 -13.02 -0.71 -1.81
C GLY A 33 -13.93 0.09 -2.73
N LEU A 34 -15.22 0.18 -2.40
CA LEU A 34 -16.18 1.01 -3.14
C LEU A 34 -15.80 2.49 -3.06
N LEU A 35 -15.44 3.00 -1.88
CA LEU A 35 -14.99 4.38 -1.72
C LEU A 35 -13.66 4.65 -2.45
N CYS A 36 -12.74 3.69 -2.51
CA CYS A 36 -11.54 3.77 -3.35
C CYS A 36 -11.91 3.85 -4.85
N LEU A 37 -12.88 3.06 -5.30
CA LEU A 37 -13.35 3.08 -6.69
C LEU A 37 -14.01 4.44 -7.02
N LEU A 38 -14.84 4.98 -6.13
CA LEU A 38 -15.43 6.30 -6.25
C LEU A 38 -14.35 7.40 -6.24
N ALA A 39 -13.30 7.25 -5.44
CA ALA A 39 -12.16 8.16 -5.43
C ALA A 39 -11.46 8.20 -6.81
N ILE A 40 -11.29 7.05 -7.47
CA ILE A 40 -10.74 7.00 -8.84
C ILE A 40 -11.71 7.68 -9.82
N LEU A 41 -13.00 7.39 -9.75
CA LEU A 41 -14.01 7.96 -10.63
C LEU A 41 -14.02 9.51 -10.56
N ILE A 42 -13.84 10.08 -9.37
CA ILE A 42 -13.83 11.52 -9.15
C ILE A 42 -12.45 12.13 -9.44
N GLY A 43 -11.37 11.48 -8.95
CA GLY A 43 -10.02 12.03 -8.98
C GLY A 43 -9.30 11.84 -10.32
N ALA A 44 -9.59 10.75 -11.03
CA ALA A 44 -8.93 10.39 -12.28
C ALA A 44 -9.83 9.48 -13.14
N PRO A 45 -10.98 9.97 -13.66
CA PRO A 45 -11.95 9.17 -14.41
C PRO A 45 -11.35 8.48 -15.63
N ALA A 46 -10.36 9.08 -16.28
CA ALA A 46 -9.66 8.49 -17.43
C ALA A 46 -8.89 7.19 -17.05
N GLN A 47 -8.51 7.03 -15.80
CA GLN A 47 -7.77 5.85 -15.31
C GLN A 47 -8.69 4.73 -14.81
N LEU A 48 -9.99 4.99 -14.67
CA LEU A 48 -10.96 4.03 -14.11
C LEU A 48 -11.00 2.73 -14.91
N GLY A 49 -11.01 2.83 -16.25
CA GLY A 49 -11.02 1.67 -17.13
C GLY A 49 -9.80 0.77 -16.90
N GLY A 50 -8.61 1.36 -16.80
CA GLY A 50 -7.38 0.63 -16.53
C GLY A 50 -7.36 -0.04 -15.14
N ALA A 51 -7.83 0.67 -14.11
CA ALA A 51 -7.94 0.14 -12.76
C ALA A 51 -8.88 -1.07 -12.69
N LEU A 52 -10.06 -0.99 -13.31
CA LEU A 52 -11.02 -2.09 -13.38
C LEU A 52 -10.48 -3.27 -14.17
N LEU A 53 -9.87 -3.01 -15.33
CA LEU A 53 -9.27 -4.05 -16.17
C LEU A 53 -8.15 -4.78 -15.44
N GLY A 54 -7.27 -4.03 -14.75
CA GLY A 54 -6.21 -4.61 -13.93
C GLY A 54 -6.73 -5.45 -12.77
N ALA A 55 -7.77 -4.98 -12.07
CA ALA A 55 -8.43 -5.72 -11.00
C ALA A 55 -9.02 -7.05 -11.49
N LEU A 56 -9.77 -6.97 -12.59
CA LEU A 56 -10.42 -8.16 -13.20
C LEU A 56 -9.38 -9.14 -13.74
N ALA A 57 -8.35 -8.67 -14.43
CA ALA A 57 -7.30 -9.53 -14.99
C ALA A 57 -6.55 -10.31 -13.89
N GLY A 58 -6.21 -9.64 -12.77
CA GLY A 58 -5.59 -10.29 -11.61
C GLY A 58 -6.51 -11.35 -10.99
N LEU A 59 -7.79 -11.01 -10.77
CA LEU A 59 -8.79 -11.92 -10.20
C LEU A 59 -9.04 -13.13 -11.10
N LEU A 60 -9.25 -12.93 -12.40
CA LEU A 60 -9.48 -13.99 -13.36
C LEU A 60 -8.26 -14.92 -13.53
N THR A 61 -7.06 -14.35 -13.49
CA THR A 61 -5.81 -15.14 -13.49
C THR A 61 -5.77 -16.06 -12.28
N ALA A 62 -6.06 -15.53 -11.09
CA ALA A 62 -6.09 -16.31 -9.86
C ALA A 62 -7.19 -17.38 -9.87
N GLN A 63 -8.35 -17.06 -10.46
CA GLN A 63 -9.46 -18.01 -10.59
C GLN A 63 -9.11 -19.15 -11.56
N ARG A 64 -8.59 -18.85 -12.76
CA ARG A 64 -8.19 -19.86 -13.75
C ARG A 64 -7.07 -20.76 -13.26
N ARG A 65 -6.18 -20.24 -12.40
CA ARG A 65 -5.10 -21.03 -11.81
C ARG A 65 -5.49 -21.78 -10.53
N GLY A 66 -6.74 -21.71 -10.11
CA GLY A 66 -7.24 -22.44 -8.93
C GLY A 66 -6.63 -21.95 -7.61
N TYR A 67 -6.24 -20.67 -7.51
CA TYR A 67 -5.70 -20.14 -6.25
C TYR A 67 -6.77 -20.11 -5.16
N ALA A 68 -6.35 -20.19 -3.89
CA ALA A 68 -7.25 -20.31 -2.74
C ALA A 68 -8.39 -19.28 -2.76
N LYS A 69 -9.65 -19.73 -2.56
CA LYS A 69 -10.85 -18.87 -2.59
C LYS A 69 -10.74 -17.74 -1.56
N ALA A 70 -10.26 -18.04 -0.34
CA ALA A 70 -10.10 -17.05 0.73
C ALA A 70 -9.15 -15.91 0.32
N ASP A 71 -8.02 -16.23 -0.34
CA ASP A 71 -7.04 -15.26 -0.80
C ASP A 71 -7.59 -14.41 -1.96
N ARG A 72 -8.39 -15.01 -2.85
CA ARG A 72 -9.09 -14.30 -3.93
C ARG A 72 -10.13 -13.33 -3.36
N GLN A 73 -10.96 -13.78 -2.43
CA GLN A 73 -11.96 -12.95 -1.76
C GLN A 73 -11.33 -11.83 -0.91
N ALA A 74 -10.12 -12.05 -0.38
CA ALA A 74 -9.35 -11.01 0.30
C ALA A 74 -8.76 -9.95 -0.63
N GLY A 75 -8.90 -10.08 -1.97
CA GLY A 75 -8.37 -9.10 -2.94
C GLY A 75 -6.87 -9.21 -3.20
N LEU A 76 -6.20 -10.28 -2.70
CA LEU A 76 -4.73 -10.39 -2.75
C LEU A 76 -4.15 -10.53 -4.16
N PHE A 77 -4.95 -10.86 -5.16
CA PHE A 77 -4.51 -11.02 -6.54
C PHE A 77 -4.90 -9.86 -7.45
N SER A 78 -5.72 -8.92 -6.95
CA SER A 78 -6.26 -7.81 -7.74
C SER A 78 -5.55 -6.49 -7.48
N TYR A 79 -5.11 -6.21 -6.24
CA TYR A 79 -4.63 -4.88 -5.84
C TYR A 79 -3.39 -4.39 -6.61
N ASN A 80 -2.42 -5.28 -6.88
CA ASN A 80 -1.27 -4.94 -7.74
C ASN A 80 -1.71 -4.68 -9.18
N GLY A 81 -2.70 -5.42 -9.67
CA GLY A 81 -3.31 -5.21 -10.99
C GLY A 81 -4.01 -3.85 -11.09
N VAL A 82 -4.75 -3.43 -10.03
CA VAL A 82 -5.34 -2.08 -9.97
C VAL A 82 -4.26 -1.02 -10.10
N LEU A 83 -3.18 -1.11 -9.31
CA LEU A 83 -2.08 -0.14 -9.33
C LEU A 83 -1.36 -0.11 -10.69
N LEU A 84 -1.14 -1.27 -11.32
CA LEU A 84 -0.57 -1.35 -12.66
C LEU A 84 -1.50 -0.75 -13.72
N GLY A 85 -2.80 -1.00 -13.62
CA GLY A 85 -3.81 -0.41 -14.51
C GLY A 85 -3.87 1.11 -14.38
N LEU A 86 -3.82 1.65 -13.16
CA LEU A 86 -3.73 3.08 -12.89
C LEU A 86 -2.44 3.68 -13.46
N LEU A 87 -1.28 3.05 -13.16
CA LEU A 87 0.02 3.50 -13.63
C LEU A 87 0.08 3.57 -15.17
N LEU A 88 -0.32 2.50 -15.83
CA LEU A 88 -0.27 2.42 -17.29
C LEU A 88 -1.23 3.43 -17.95
N SER A 89 -2.44 3.59 -17.39
CA SER A 89 -3.41 4.57 -17.89
C SER A 89 -3.03 6.02 -17.58
N LEU A 90 -2.15 6.26 -16.60
CA LEU A 90 -1.59 7.59 -16.31
C LEU A 90 -0.55 8.00 -17.36
N TYR A 91 0.32 7.05 -17.76
CA TYR A 91 1.46 7.34 -18.62
C TYR A 91 1.21 7.08 -20.10
N LEU A 92 0.23 6.27 -20.45
CA LEU A 92 -0.06 5.88 -21.83
C LEU A 92 -1.47 6.31 -22.25
N PRO A 93 -1.62 6.86 -23.48
CA PRO A 93 -2.94 7.13 -24.02
C PRO A 93 -3.69 5.83 -24.29
N TRP A 94 -5.02 5.88 -24.23
CA TRP A 94 -5.86 4.75 -24.59
C TRP A 94 -5.67 4.40 -26.06
N SER A 95 -5.24 3.16 -26.30
CA SER A 95 -4.94 2.60 -27.62
C SER A 95 -5.25 1.11 -27.61
N ALA A 96 -5.23 0.48 -28.78
CA ALA A 96 -5.45 -0.98 -28.90
C ALA A 96 -4.41 -1.81 -28.12
N LEU A 97 -3.23 -1.27 -27.83
CA LEU A 97 -2.15 -1.95 -27.11
C LEU A 97 -2.28 -1.84 -25.58
N LEU A 98 -2.96 -0.82 -25.06
CA LEU A 98 -3.03 -0.60 -23.62
C LEU A 98 -3.80 -1.69 -22.87
N PRO A 99 -5.00 -2.14 -23.29
CA PRO A 99 -5.72 -3.20 -22.60
C PRO A 99 -4.95 -4.54 -22.51
N PRO A 100 -4.36 -5.10 -23.58
CA PRO A 100 -3.59 -6.33 -23.47
C PRO A 100 -2.36 -6.19 -22.58
N LEU A 101 -1.71 -5.02 -22.58
CA LEU A 101 -0.58 -4.75 -21.70
C LEU A 101 -0.99 -4.76 -20.23
N ILE A 102 -2.11 -4.09 -19.87
CA ILE A 102 -2.66 -4.10 -18.51
C ILE A 102 -3.00 -5.54 -18.10
N ILE A 103 -3.67 -6.31 -18.97
CA ILE A 103 -4.03 -7.70 -18.69
C ILE A 103 -2.79 -8.55 -18.41
N ALA A 104 -1.77 -8.44 -19.25
CA ALA A 104 -0.52 -9.18 -19.09
C ALA A 104 0.21 -8.82 -17.80
N ALA A 105 0.37 -7.51 -17.52
CA ALA A 105 1.03 -7.02 -16.32
C ALA A 105 0.28 -7.42 -15.04
N ALA A 106 -1.05 -7.24 -15.01
CA ALA A 106 -1.89 -7.61 -13.89
C ALA A 106 -1.91 -9.12 -13.65
N GLY A 107 -2.01 -9.93 -14.72
CA GLY A 107 -1.92 -11.38 -14.63
C GLY A 107 -0.58 -11.85 -14.08
N LEU A 108 0.52 -11.27 -14.56
CA LEU A 108 1.86 -11.57 -14.06
C LEU A 108 2.01 -11.15 -12.60
N SER A 109 1.49 -9.99 -12.19
CA SER A 109 1.50 -9.55 -10.80
C SER A 109 0.78 -10.53 -9.87
N ALA A 110 -0.35 -11.09 -10.30
CA ALA A 110 -1.08 -12.10 -9.54
C ALA A 110 -0.26 -13.40 -9.37
N ILE A 111 0.47 -13.81 -10.40
CA ILE A 111 1.36 -14.98 -10.34
C ILE A 111 2.51 -14.73 -9.36
N LEU A 112 3.18 -13.57 -9.45
CA LEU A 112 4.25 -13.17 -8.53
C LEU A 112 3.75 -13.09 -7.08
N THR A 113 2.56 -12.52 -6.86
CA THR A 113 1.93 -12.48 -5.55
C THR A 113 1.71 -13.90 -5.00
N GLN A 114 1.22 -14.84 -5.81
CA GLN A 114 1.05 -16.22 -5.38
C GLN A 114 2.36 -16.91 -5.02
N GLN A 115 3.42 -16.69 -5.80
CA GLN A 115 4.76 -17.25 -5.46
C GLN A 115 5.27 -16.68 -4.15
N TRP A 116 5.03 -15.39 -3.93
CA TRP A 116 5.39 -14.73 -2.66
C TRP A 116 4.60 -15.30 -1.48
N LEU A 117 3.28 -15.47 -1.61
CA LEU A 117 2.41 -16.05 -0.59
C LEU A 117 2.81 -17.49 -0.23
N LYS A 118 3.24 -18.30 -1.22
CA LYS A 118 3.78 -19.63 -0.97
C LYS A 118 5.05 -19.59 -0.11
N ARG A 119 5.96 -18.64 -0.40
CA ARG A 119 7.18 -18.42 0.39
C ARG A 119 6.87 -17.83 1.76
N ALA A 120 5.84 -16.98 1.85
CA ALA A 120 5.41 -16.33 3.10
C ALA A 120 4.90 -17.30 4.17
N ARG A 121 4.58 -18.54 3.80
CA ARG A 121 4.28 -19.64 4.75
C ARG A 121 5.51 -20.17 5.48
N GLN A 122 6.71 -19.83 5.00
CA GLN A 122 7.95 -20.23 5.69
C GLN A 122 8.22 -19.29 6.87
N PRO A 123 8.79 -19.80 7.98
CA PRO A 123 9.21 -18.97 9.09
C PRO A 123 10.18 -17.88 8.57
N HIS A 124 9.98 -16.65 9.02
CA HIS A 124 10.84 -15.51 8.67
C HIS A 124 10.68 -14.92 7.25
N SER A 125 9.64 -15.26 6.50
CA SER A 125 9.35 -14.61 5.24
C SER A 125 8.84 -13.16 5.42
N LEU A 126 9.13 -12.30 4.44
CA LEU A 126 8.65 -10.91 4.42
C LEU A 126 7.31 -10.83 3.67
N PRO A 127 6.38 -9.95 4.08
CA PRO A 127 5.13 -9.73 3.37
C PRO A 127 5.39 -9.21 1.95
N ALA A 128 4.55 -9.62 1.00
CA ALA A 128 4.68 -9.18 -0.40
C ALA A 128 4.46 -7.68 -0.56
N TYR A 129 3.52 -7.11 0.20
CA TYR A 129 3.05 -5.76 -0.01
C TYR A 129 2.85 -5.48 -1.50
N THR A 130 3.21 -4.30 -1.98
CA THR A 130 3.14 -3.92 -3.38
C THR A 130 4.43 -4.21 -4.17
N ALA A 131 5.32 -5.10 -3.69
CA ALA A 131 6.57 -5.43 -4.39
C ALA A 131 6.36 -5.92 -5.83
N PRO A 132 5.34 -6.76 -6.17
CA PRO A 132 5.06 -7.12 -7.55
C PRO A 132 4.69 -5.92 -8.43
N PHE A 133 3.91 -4.96 -7.91
CA PHE A 133 3.61 -3.72 -8.60
C PHE A 133 4.87 -2.87 -8.85
N VAL A 134 5.72 -2.71 -7.82
CA VAL A 134 6.97 -1.92 -7.94
C VAL A 134 7.89 -2.52 -9.00
N GLY A 135 8.17 -3.83 -8.93
CA GLY A 135 9.07 -4.48 -9.87
C GLY A 135 8.58 -4.42 -11.32
N LEU A 136 7.28 -4.70 -11.55
CA LEU A 136 6.68 -4.62 -12.88
C LEU A 136 6.53 -3.16 -13.34
N GLY A 137 6.20 -2.23 -12.45
CA GLY A 137 6.13 -0.81 -12.73
C GLY A 137 7.47 -0.27 -13.22
N TRP A 138 8.56 -0.54 -12.52
CA TRP A 138 9.90 -0.14 -12.96
C TRP A 138 10.28 -0.75 -14.30
N LEU A 139 10.04 -2.06 -14.50
CA LEU A 139 10.28 -2.72 -15.78
C LEU A 139 9.53 -2.04 -16.93
N LEU A 140 8.23 -1.79 -16.75
CA LEU A 140 7.39 -1.19 -17.78
C LEU A 140 7.78 0.27 -18.06
N LEU A 141 8.04 1.07 -17.03
CA LEU A 141 8.48 2.46 -17.19
C LEU A 141 9.84 2.55 -17.87
N SER A 142 10.80 1.65 -17.56
CA SER A 142 12.11 1.65 -18.21
C SER A 142 12.06 1.23 -19.69
N LEU A 143 11.17 0.29 -20.03
CA LEU A 143 10.99 -0.14 -21.43
C LEU A 143 10.24 0.89 -22.28
N MET A 144 9.31 1.61 -21.69
CA MET A 144 8.43 2.56 -22.41
C MET A 144 8.97 3.97 -22.46
N GLN A 145 9.82 4.34 -21.50
CA GLN A 145 10.36 5.70 -21.32
C GLN A 145 9.27 6.77 -21.49
N PRO A 146 8.13 6.67 -20.78
CA PRO A 146 7.02 7.56 -20.98
C PRO A 146 7.41 8.99 -20.58
N GLN A 147 6.79 9.97 -21.23
CA GLN A 147 6.91 11.35 -20.77
C GLN A 147 6.30 11.49 -19.38
N VAL A 148 7.06 12.08 -18.48
CA VAL A 148 6.56 12.35 -17.13
C VAL A 148 5.43 13.39 -17.24
N PRO A 149 4.24 13.10 -16.70
CA PRO A 149 3.14 14.07 -16.72
C PRO A 149 3.58 15.37 -16.05
N LEU A 150 3.22 16.50 -16.66
CA LEU A 150 3.43 17.81 -16.04
C LEU A 150 2.63 17.86 -14.74
N LEU A 151 3.31 18.18 -13.65
CA LEU A 151 2.64 18.41 -12.37
C LEU A 151 1.79 19.68 -12.49
N PRO A 152 0.58 19.68 -11.93
CA PRO A 152 -0.22 20.90 -11.85
C PRO A 152 0.53 21.96 -11.04
N ALA A 153 0.23 23.23 -11.29
CA ALA A 153 0.77 24.33 -10.49
C ALA A 153 0.40 24.11 -9.02
N ALA A 154 1.40 24.28 -8.14
CA ALA A 154 1.14 24.16 -6.72
C ALA A 154 0.21 25.29 -6.26
N PRO A 155 -0.81 25.00 -5.43
CA PRO A 155 -1.63 26.02 -4.84
C PRO A 155 -0.81 26.92 -3.90
N GLU A 156 -1.31 28.11 -3.62
CA GLU A 156 -0.72 28.97 -2.60
C GLU A 156 -0.79 28.34 -1.20
N LEU A 157 0.17 28.65 -0.36
CA LEU A 157 0.24 28.16 1.00
C LEU A 157 -0.89 28.77 1.84
N SER A 158 -1.85 27.94 2.20
CA SER A 158 -3.01 28.33 3.01
C SER A 158 -3.47 27.14 3.84
N LEU A 159 -4.29 27.35 4.86
CA LEU A 159 -4.83 26.23 5.66
C LEU A 159 -5.63 25.22 4.81
N PRO A 160 -6.51 25.63 3.89
CA PRO A 160 -7.18 24.69 3.00
C PRO A 160 -6.22 23.88 2.12
N SER A 161 -5.14 24.51 1.59
CA SER A 161 -4.17 23.81 0.76
C SER A 161 -3.31 22.82 1.57
N LEU A 162 -3.00 23.11 2.84
CA LEU A 162 -2.33 22.19 3.76
C LEU A 162 -3.21 20.96 4.06
N LEU A 163 -4.49 21.19 4.38
CA LEU A 163 -5.45 20.10 4.57
C LEU A 163 -5.65 19.29 3.27
N GLY A 164 -5.68 19.99 2.14
CA GLY A 164 -5.70 19.36 0.81
C GLY A 164 -4.49 18.46 0.59
N GLY A 165 -3.28 18.94 0.81
CA GLY A 165 -2.04 18.18 0.67
C GLY A 165 -1.96 16.97 1.60
N LEU A 166 -2.46 17.11 2.84
CA LEU A 166 -2.57 16.01 3.79
C LEU A 166 -3.46 14.87 3.25
N LEU A 167 -4.63 15.21 2.71
CA LEU A 167 -5.56 14.23 2.13
C LEU A 167 -5.03 13.67 0.80
N GLN A 168 -4.43 14.52 -0.03
CA GLN A 168 -3.82 14.10 -1.29
C GLN A 168 -2.70 13.07 -1.07
N GLY A 169 -1.96 13.13 0.05
CA GLY A 169 -0.99 12.09 0.40
C GLY A 169 -1.60 10.69 0.45
N LEU A 170 -2.88 10.54 0.81
CA LEU A 170 -3.59 9.26 0.70
C LEU A 170 -4.03 8.98 -0.74
N GLY A 171 -4.48 10.01 -1.48
CA GLY A 171 -4.86 9.90 -2.88
C GLY A 171 -3.70 9.48 -3.77
N GLN A 172 -2.50 10.02 -3.54
CA GLN A 172 -1.29 9.74 -4.33
C GLN A 172 -0.84 8.27 -4.28
N ILE A 173 -1.29 7.50 -3.29
CA ILE A 173 -1.09 6.03 -3.25
C ILE A 173 -1.71 5.37 -4.50
N MET A 174 -2.78 5.97 -5.03
CA MET A 174 -3.49 5.54 -6.22
C MET A 174 -3.34 6.54 -7.40
N PHE A 175 -2.33 7.39 -7.37
CA PHE A 175 -2.06 8.45 -8.37
C PHE A 175 -3.19 9.49 -8.50
N LEU A 176 -3.95 9.72 -7.42
CA LEU A 176 -5.07 10.68 -7.41
C LEU A 176 -4.62 12.00 -6.78
N GLY A 177 -4.52 13.05 -7.59
CA GLY A 177 -4.06 14.38 -7.21
C GLY A 177 -5.18 15.33 -6.70
N GLN A 178 -6.36 14.83 -6.36
CA GLN A 178 -7.47 15.66 -5.87
C GLN A 178 -7.74 15.42 -4.37
N PRO A 179 -7.91 16.48 -3.56
CA PRO A 179 -8.17 16.34 -2.11
C PRO A 179 -9.43 15.54 -1.80
N LEU A 180 -10.49 15.68 -2.62
CA LEU A 180 -11.75 14.96 -2.45
C LEU A 180 -11.56 13.45 -2.60
N ALA A 181 -10.71 13.00 -3.55
CA ALA A 181 -10.38 11.60 -3.70
C ALA A 181 -9.64 11.06 -2.45
N GLY A 182 -8.69 11.83 -1.92
CA GLY A 182 -8.01 11.51 -0.67
C GLY A 182 -8.96 11.45 0.53
N LEU A 183 -9.96 12.34 0.59
CA LEU A 183 -11.00 12.32 1.61
C LEU A 183 -11.85 11.03 1.54
N LEU A 184 -12.28 10.62 0.34
CA LEU A 184 -13.03 9.37 0.16
C LEU A 184 -12.23 8.16 0.61
N ILE A 185 -10.95 8.10 0.27
CA ILE A 185 -10.04 7.04 0.74
C ILE A 185 -9.95 7.06 2.27
N PHE A 186 -9.76 8.22 2.87
CA PHE A 186 -9.70 8.36 4.32
C PHE A 186 -10.98 7.88 5.00
N LEU A 187 -12.15 8.27 4.49
CA LEU A 187 -13.45 7.78 4.99
C LEU A 187 -13.56 6.25 4.84
N GLY A 188 -13.11 5.70 3.73
CA GLY A 188 -13.03 4.25 3.52
C GLY A 188 -12.17 3.55 4.57
N LEU A 189 -11.02 4.13 4.87
CA LEU A 189 -10.12 3.62 5.92
C LEU A 189 -10.76 3.72 7.31
N LEU A 190 -11.44 4.82 7.63
CA LEU A 190 -12.16 4.99 8.90
C LEU A 190 -13.23 3.92 9.10
N LEU A 191 -13.97 3.59 8.03
CA LEU A 191 -14.99 2.55 8.07
C LEU A 191 -14.37 1.16 8.25
N ALA A 192 -13.24 0.90 7.61
CA ALA A 192 -12.58 -0.39 7.67
C ALA A 192 -11.78 -0.59 8.96
N ASN A 193 -10.97 0.39 9.34
CA ASN A 193 -10.08 0.33 10.50
C ASN A 193 -9.63 1.74 10.92
N ARG A 194 -10.22 2.28 11.97
CA ARG A 194 -9.93 3.62 12.50
C ARG A 194 -8.44 3.80 12.83
N ARG A 195 -7.79 2.78 13.38
CA ARG A 195 -6.37 2.84 13.72
C ARG A 195 -5.49 2.95 12.46
N ALA A 196 -5.83 2.20 11.41
CA ALA A 196 -5.14 2.29 10.12
C ALA A 196 -5.31 3.70 9.51
N ALA A 197 -6.53 4.27 9.57
CA ALA A 197 -6.81 5.63 9.12
C ALA A 197 -5.97 6.67 9.87
N THR A 198 -5.90 6.58 11.20
CA THR A 198 -5.11 7.50 12.02
C THR A 198 -3.63 7.43 11.67
N TRP A 199 -3.04 6.23 11.56
CA TRP A 199 -1.64 6.07 11.20
C TRP A 199 -1.34 6.55 9.77
N ALA A 200 -2.27 6.32 8.83
CA ALA A 200 -2.14 6.83 7.46
C ALA A 200 -2.08 8.37 7.43
N LEU A 201 -2.94 9.06 8.21
CA LEU A 201 -2.89 10.52 8.33
C LEU A 201 -1.60 11.00 8.98
N ILE A 202 -1.15 10.36 10.06
CA ILE A 202 0.12 10.71 10.73
C ILE A 202 1.28 10.58 9.72
N GLY A 203 1.34 9.46 8.97
CA GLY A 203 2.37 9.27 7.97
C GLY A 203 2.32 10.32 6.84
N SER A 204 1.12 10.66 6.36
CA SER A 204 0.92 11.72 5.36
C SER A 204 1.36 13.09 5.90
N ALA A 205 0.99 13.41 7.15
CA ALA A 205 1.38 14.65 7.82
C ALA A 205 2.91 14.78 7.97
N CYS A 206 3.59 13.70 8.36
CA CYS A 206 5.05 13.71 8.47
C CYS A 206 5.73 13.99 7.11
N GLY A 207 5.23 13.39 6.04
CA GLY A 207 5.76 13.64 4.69
C GLY A 207 5.48 15.06 4.20
N LEU A 208 4.27 15.58 4.46
CA LEU A 208 3.91 16.97 4.19
C LEU A 208 4.85 17.94 4.92
N ALA A 209 5.04 17.73 6.24
CA ALA A 209 5.89 18.56 7.07
C ALA A 209 7.37 18.54 6.61
N LEU A 210 7.90 17.36 6.27
CA LEU A 210 9.26 17.24 5.76
C LEU A 210 9.43 17.97 4.43
N ALA A 211 8.48 17.83 3.49
CA ALA A 211 8.54 18.48 2.19
C ALA A 211 8.47 20.03 2.35
N LEU A 212 7.65 20.56 3.27
CA LEU A 212 7.60 21.97 3.60
C LEU A 212 8.93 22.45 4.22
N TRP A 213 9.51 21.66 5.14
CA TRP A 213 10.81 21.99 5.74
C TRP A 213 11.93 22.02 4.70
N GLN A 214 11.88 21.15 3.69
CA GLN A 214 12.80 21.13 2.56
C GLN A 214 12.52 22.22 1.50
N GLN A 215 11.58 23.14 1.76
CA GLN A 215 11.13 24.17 0.82
C GLN A 215 10.53 23.62 -0.50
N GLN A 216 10.07 22.38 -0.48
CA GLN A 216 9.45 21.73 -1.62
C GLN A 216 7.91 21.89 -1.58
N GLN A 217 7.46 23.15 -1.53
CA GLN A 217 6.04 23.50 -1.35
C GLN A 217 5.13 22.80 -2.37
N GLY A 218 5.55 22.73 -3.64
CA GLY A 218 4.78 22.04 -4.69
C GLY A 218 4.55 20.57 -4.38
N GLN A 219 5.59 19.84 -4.00
CA GLN A 219 5.48 18.42 -3.64
C GLN A 219 4.66 18.22 -2.36
N ALA A 220 4.81 19.11 -1.38
CA ALA A 220 4.06 19.08 -0.14
C ALA A 220 2.56 19.22 -0.39
N LEU A 221 2.13 20.29 -1.08
CA LEU A 221 0.73 20.62 -1.30
C LEU A 221 0.03 19.69 -2.33
N LEU A 222 0.80 19.01 -3.19
CA LEU A 222 0.30 17.96 -4.08
C LEU A 222 0.30 16.55 -3.43
N GLY A 223 0.68 16.45 -2.15
CA GLY A 223 0.67 15.18 -1.41
C GLY A 223 1.77 14.19 -1.78
N LEU A 224 2.74 14.59 -2.63
CA LEU A 224 3.77 13.72 -3.17
C LEU A 224 4.83 13.31 -2.12
N GLY A 225 4.99 14.10 -1.05
CA GLY A 225 5.91 13.78 0.04
C GLY A 225 5.38 12.73 1.02
N GLY A 226 4.05 12.51 1.07
CA GLY A 226 3.39 11.80 2.19
C GLY A 226 2.91 10.37 1.92
N TYR A 227 2.79 9.93 0.68
CA TYR A 227 2.09 8.69 0.37
C TYR A 227 2.84 7.41 0.80
N ASN A 228 4.16 7.37 0.69
CA ASN A 228 4.96 6.22 1.12
C ASN A 228 5.01 6.10 2.65
N SER A 229 5.18 7.23 3.35
CA SER A 229 5.14 7.25 4.81
C SER A 229 3.75 6.92 5.36
N ALA A 230 2.67 7.34 4.67
CA ALA A 230 1.30 6.97 5.00
C ALA A 230 1.08 5.45 4.90
N LEU A 231 1.53 4.82 3.80
CA LEU A 231 1.44 3.36 3.64
C LEU A 231 2.27 2.61 4.67
N ALA A 232 3.51 3.05 4.95
CA ALA A 232 4.37 2.41 5.94
C ALA A 232 3.77 2.49 7.35
N ALA A 233 3.25 3.67 7.72
CA ALA A 233 2.58 3.87 9.00
C ALA A 233 1.33 3.01 9.14
N LEU A 234 0.49 2.97 8.09
CA LEU A 234 -0.71 2.14 8.03
C LEU A 234 -0.37 0.66 8.18
N ALA A 235 0.59 0.16 7.41
CA ALA A 235 0.96 -1.25 7.40
C ALA A 235 1.48 -1.73 8.76
N LEU A 236 2.39 -0.96 9.36
CA LEU A 236 3.05 -1.30 10.63
C LEU A 236 2.18 -0.92 11.84
N GLY A 237 1.29 0.06 11.70
CA GLY A 237 0.39 0.51 12.75
C GLY A 237 -0.79 -0.45 13.04
N GLN A 238 -1.09 -1.39 12.14
CA GLN A 238 -2.14 -2.40 12.38
C GLN A 238 -1.70 -3.45 13.40
N GLN A 239 -0.41 -3.72 13.53
CA GLN A 239 0.12 -4.65 14.50
C GLN A 239 0.13 -4.01 15.89
N VAL A 240 -0.56 -4.65 16.83
CA VAL A 240 -0.90 -4.11 18.14
C VAL A 240 0.32 -3.92 19.04
N ARG A 241 0.42 -2.79 19.76
CA ARG A 241 1.20 -2.53 20.98
C ARG A 241 2.64 -1.99 20.83
N ALA A 242 3.17 -1.77 19.64
CA ALA A 242 4.51 -1.19 19.50
C ALA A 242 4.46 0.07 18.61
N PRO A 243 4.13 1.26 19.15
CA PRO A 243 4.00 2.50 18.35
C PRO A 243 5.31 2.91 17.67
N TRP A 244 6.46 2.43 18.14
CA TRP A 244 7.74 2.68 17.49
C TRP A 244 7.83 2.07 16.08
N ARG A 245 7.12 0.96 15.78
CA ARG A 245 7.16 0.32 14.45
C ARG A 245 6.62 1.23 13.34
N PRO A 246 5.39 1.80 13.44
CA PRO A 246 4.94 2.75 12.42
C PRO A 246 5.78 4.02 12.37
N LEU A 247 6.32 4.52 13.49
CA LEU A 247 7.22 5.67 13.50
C LEU A 247 8.53 5.37 12.77
N ALA A 248 9.14 4.22 13.03
CA ALA A 248 10.32 3.76 12.30
C ALA A 248 10.03 3.58 10.79
N GLY A 249 8.83 3.04 10.45
CA GLY A 249 8.39 2.91 9.06
C GLY A 249 8.25 4.24 8.35
N ILE A 250 7.65 5.25 9.01
CA ILE A 250 7.56 6.62 8.50
C ILE A 250 8.96 7.16 8.21
N PHE A 251 9.84 7.13 9.22
CA PHE A 251 11.20 7.65 9.12
C PHE A 251 11.97 7.00 7.97
N LEU A 252 11.97 5.66 7.90
CA LEU A 252 12.67 4.93 6.85
C LEU A 252 12.08 5.21 5.46
N ALA A 253 10.76 5.28 5.31
CA ALA A 253 10.14 5.57 4.02
C ALA A 253 10.55 6.97 3.51
N LEU A 254 10.57 7.97 4.40
CA LEU A 254 11.01 9.32 4.07
C LEU A 254 12.50 9.38 3.73
N LEU A 255 13.34 8.62 4.43
CA LEU A 255 14.79 8.56 4.18
C LEU A 255 15.12 7.84 2.86
N ILE A 256 14.38 6.78 2.51
CA ILE A 256 14.65 5.96 1.31
C ILE A 256 14.19 6.66 0.03
N THR A 257 13.11 7.47 0.10
CA THR A 257 12.51 8.11 -1.09
C THR A 257 13.54 8.89 -1.93
N PRO A 258 14.35 9.82 -1.39
CA PRO A 258 15.33 10.55 -2.19
C PRO A 258 16.42 9.64 -2.78
N GLY A 259 16.78 8.56 -2.09
CA GLY A 259 17.74 7.59 -2.61
C GLY A 259 17.23 6.89 -3.87
N ILE A 260 15.95 6.51 -3.93
CA ILE A 260 15.36 5.89 -5.14
C ILE A 260 15.30 6.91 -6.28
N VAL A 261 14.92 8.15 -5.99
CA VAL A 261 14.90 9.24 -6.98
C VAL A 261 16.30 9.51 -7.55
N SER A 262 17.33 9.50 -6.71
CA SER A 262 18.72 9.70 -7.17
C SER A 262 19.26 8.60 -8.08
N LEU A 263 18.65 7.41 -8.04
CA LEU A 263 18.91 6.31 -8.99
C LEU A 263 18.17 6.49 -10.33
N GLY A 264 17.43 7.58 -10.52
CA GLY A 264 16.63 7.83 -11.73
C GLY A 264 15.36 6.96 -11.80
N LEU A 265 14.96 6.34 -10.69
CA LEU A 265 13.78 5.49 -10.63
C LEU A 265 12.58 6.26 -10.07
N ALA A 266 11.39 6.01 -10.64
CA ALA A 266 10.14 6.50 -10.04
C ALA A 266 9.96 5.85 -8.65
N PRO A 267 9.71 6.60 -7.58
CA PRO A 267 9.59 6.02 -6.24
C PRO A 267 8.51 4.95 -6.15
N LEU A 268 7.39 5.14 -6.85
CA LEU A 268 6.21 4.29 -6.72
C LEU A 268 5.91 4.03 -5.23
N THR A 269 5.66 2.78 -4.86
CA THR A 269 5.53 2.38 -3.45
C THR A 269 6.75 1.62 -2.90
N ALA A 270 7.92 1.72 -3.57
CA ALA A 270 9.13 1.04 -3.14
C ALA A 270 9.66 1.49 -1.78
N PRO A 271 9.70 2.82 -1.45
CA PRO A 271 10.13 3.27 -0.13
C PRO A 271 9.31 2.65 1.00
N PHE A 272 7.98 2.56 0.83
CA PHE A 272 7.09 1.88 1.77
C PHE A 272 7.45 0.40 1.95
N VAL A 273 7.61 -0.34 0.85
CA VAL A 273 7.89 -1.78 0.88
C VAL A 273 9.21 -2.04 1.60
N ILE A 274 10.28 -1.32 1.22
CA ILE A 274 11.62 -1.48 1.78
C ILE A 274 11.61 -1.09 3.27
N ALA A 275 10.99 0.03 3.64
CA ALA A 275 10.88 0.47 5.02
C ALA A 275 10.19 -0.58 5.90
N CYS A 276 9.07 -1.14 5.44
CA CYS A 276 8.38 -2.20 6.15
C CYS A 276 9.23 -3.47 6.29
N TRP A 277 9.94 -3.87 5.24
CA TRP A 277 10.84 -5.03 5.31
C TRP A 277 11.97 -4.84 6.30
N LEU A 278 12.57 -3.66 6.34
CA LEU A 278 13.63 -3.33 7.31
C LEU A 278 13.11 -3.37 8.75
N VAL A 279 11.93 -2.79 9.01
CA VAL A 279 11.31 -2.83 10.33
C VAL A 279 10.99 -4.27 10.74
N HIS A 280 10.44 -5.08 9.82
CA HIS A 280 10.20 -6.50 10.10
C HIS A 280 11.48 -7.28 10.35
N ALA A 281 12.56 -7.02 9.62
CA ALA A 281 13.86 -7.65 9.86
C ALA A 281 14.44 -7.24 11.22
N ALA A 282 14.41 -5.95 11.54
CA ALA A 282 14.90 -5.44 12.84
C ALA A 282 14.11 -6.03 14.02
N THR A 283 12.78 -6.09 13.94
CA THR A 283 11.96 -6.68 15.01
C THR A 283 12.30 -8.15 15.24
N ARG A 284 12.58 -8.92 14.19
CA ARG A 284 12.99 -10.33 14.33
C ARG A 284 14.33 -10.52 15.01
N ILE A 285 15.27 -9.61 14.75
CA ILE A 285 16.58 -9.64 15.41
C ILE A 285 16.39 -9.34 16.90
N LEU A 286 15.61 -8.31 17.23
CA LEU A 286 15.33 -7.92 18.62
C LEU A 286 14.57 -9.00 19.41
N ASP A 287 13.64 -9.71 18.75
CA ASP A 287 12.89 -10.79 19.37
C ASP A 287 13.73 -12.08 19.58
N ARG A 288 14.88 -12.20 18.88
CA ARG A 288 15.81 -13.34 18.99
C ARG A 288 16.89 -13.15 20.03
N THR A 289 17.18 -11.92 20.48
CA THR A 289 18.08 -11.71 21.59
C THR A 289 17.47 -12.33 22.85
N PRO A 290 18.09 -13.36 23.47
CA PRO A 290 17.53 -14.00 24.65
C PRO A 290 17.38 -12.95 25.75
N ARG A 291 16.25 -12.94 26.41
CA ARG A 291 16.11 -12.30 27.73
C ARG A 291 16.84 -13.16 28.76
N ASP A 292 18.11 -13.48 28.53
CA ASP A 292 18.98 -14.17 29.47
C ASP A 292 19.40 -13.19 30.57
N ASN A 293 18.48 -12.94 31.48
CA ASN A 293 18.77 -12.43 32.81
C ASN A 293 17.85 -13.12 33.84
N THR A 294 17.62 -14.42 33.73
CA THR A 294 17.24 -15.22 34.88
C THR A 294 18.53 -15.67 35.53
N PRO A 295 18.86 -15.18 36.75
CA PRO A 295 19.95 -15.76 37.51
C PRO A 295 19.64 -17.27 37.68
N CYS A 296 20.61 -18.14 37.36
CA CYS A 296 20.51 -19.55 37.64
C CYS A 296 20.08 -19.74 39.11
N ALA A 297 18.92 -20.33 39.33
CA ALA A 297 18.53 -20.76 40.65
C ALA A 297 19.60 -21.74 41.12
N PRO A 298 20.14 -21.60 42.37
CA PRO A 298 21.12 -22.55 42.89
C PRO A 298 20.50 -23.95 42.93
N PRO A 299 21.30 -25.01 42.71
CA PRO A 299 20.79 -26.37 42.72
C PRO A 299 20.17 -26.70 44.08
N ALA A 300 18.98 -27.27 44.03
CA ALA A 300 18.25 -27.69 45.22
C ALA A 300 19.14 -28.68 46.02
N SER A 301 19.35 -28.39 47.32
CA SER A 301 20.06 -29.26 48.24
C SER A 301 19.39 -30.64 48.30
N PRO A 302 20.17 -31.74 48.35
CA PRO A 302 19.63 -33.10 48.39
C PRO A 302 18.81 -33.33 49.67
N PRO A 303 17.76 -34.17 49.63
CA PRO A 303 16.94 -34.46 50.80
C PRO A 303 17.76 -35.16 51.87
N ARG A 304 17.73 -34.66 53.10
CA ARG A 304 18.28 -35.33 54.24
C ARG A 304 17.42 -36.54 54.53
N LEU A 305 18.04 -37.76 54.37
CA LEU A 305 17.48 -39.00 54.81
C LEU A 305 17.49 -39.01 56.39
N ARG A 306 16.35 -39.23 56.96
CA ARG A 306 16.18 -39.69 58.36
C ARG A 306 15.74 -41.15 58.37
#